data_72566c3da57e62e253bdc1229cf50390
#
_entry.id   72566c3da57e62e253bdc1229cf50390
#
_cell.length_a   1.000
_cell.length_b   1.000
_cell.length_c   1.000
_cell.angle_alpha   90.00
_cell.angle_beta   90.00
_cell.angle_gamma   90.00
#
_symmetry.space_group_name_H-M   'P 1'
#
loop_
_entity.id
_entity.type
_entity.pdbx_description
1 polymer ?
#
loop_
_entity_poly.entity_id
_entity_poly.type
_entity_poly.pdbx_seq_one_letter_code
_entity_poly.pdbx_strand_id
1 'polypeptide(L)'
;ITPLSTRAAVAMEGSFGYELDINKMTSEEKEEVKKQVEFYKEIRQICQFGDLYRLKNTFDGNDAAWMHLSKDKSKGVITYVKPYGEVNVLPKRLKLRGLEKEAIYKVVETNEVYGGDELMYVGLYIGELLGDYQSRVWTIEKI
;
A
#
# COMPACT_ATOMS: atom_id res chain seq x y z
N ILE A 1 -4.98 -15.06 13.15
CA ILE A 1 -4.13 -13.92 13.61
C ILE A 1 -3.71 -13.12 12.39
N THR A 2 -3.89 -11.83 12.42
CA THR A 2 -3.48 -10.94 11.32
C THR A 2 -1.97 -11.01 11.12
N PRO A 3 -1.47 -11.26 9.90
CA PRO A 3 -0.03 -11.29 9.59
C PRO A 3 0.69 -10.00 10.03
N LEU A 4 1.96 -10.12 10.38
CA LEU A 4 2.78 -8.96 10.77
C LEU A 4 2.87 -7.94 9.63
N SER A 5 3.01 -8.40 8.39
CA SER A 5 3.02 -7.58 7.19
C SER A 5 1.75 -6.72 7.04
N THR A 6 0.57 -7.30 7.24
CA THR A 6 -0.71 -6.56 7.16
C THR A 6 -0.88 -5.57 8.31
N ARG A 7 -0.46 -5.93 9.52
CA ARG A 7 -0.45 -5.00 10.66
C ARG A 7 0.44 -3.80 10.38
N ALA A 8 1.64 -4.03 9.83
CA ALA A 8 2.56 -2.98 9.44
C ALA A 8 2.00 -2.09 8.32
N ALA A 9 1.43 -2.68 7.26
CA ALA A 9 0.84 -1.95 6.14
C ALA A 9 -0.22 -0.95 6.61
N VAL A 10 -1.08 -1.35 7.54
CA VAL A 10 -2.10 -0.46 8.12
C VAL A 10 -1.48 0.59 9.04
N ALA A 11 -0.51 0.21 9.88
CA ALA A 11 0.11 1.11 10.83
C ALA A 11 0.96 2.21 10.17
N MET A 12 1.53 1.93 9.00
CA MET A 12 2.36 2.90 8.24
C MET A 12 1.57 4.08 7.66
N GLU A 13 0.23 4.06 7.74
CA GLU A 13 -0.61 5.20 7.32
C GLU A 13 -0.31 6.49 8.10
N GLY A 14 0.20 6.36 9.31
CA GLY A 14 0.50 7.50 10.18
C GLY A 14 1.84 7.35 10.90
N SER A 15 1.83 7.57 12.20
CA SER A 15 2.99 7.30 13.06
C SER A 15 3.12 5.80 13.27
N PHE A 16 4.29 5.27 12.95
CA PHE A 16 4.57 3.85 12.96
C PHE A 16 5.53 3.45 14.07
N GLY A 17 5.21 2.39 14.79
CA GLY A 17 6.05 1.82 15.83
C GLY A 17 5.53 0.45 16.29
N TYR A 18 6.30 -0.19 17.16
CA TYR A 18 5.98 -1.49 17.74
C TYR A 18 5.85 -1.41 19.25
N GLU A 19 4.73 -1.88 19.77
CA GLU A 19 4.50 -2.08 21.19
C GLU A 19 4.48 -3.59 21.49
N LEU A 20 5.59 -4.26 21.15
CA LEU A 20 5.76 -5.71 21.28
C LEU A 20 7.02 -6.02 22.09
N ASP A 21 6.99 -7.12 22.85
CA ASP A 21 8.17 -7.67 23.50
C ASP A 21 9.09 -8.31 22.45
N ILE A 22 10.12 -7.57 22.05
CA ILE A 22 11.09 -7.99 21.03
C ILE A 22 11.79 -9.31 21.42
N ASN A 23 11.88 -9.63 22.73
CA ASN A 23 12.53 -10.86 23.18
C ASN A 23 11.72 -12.11 22.86
N LYS A 24 10.40 -11.96 22.67
CA LYS A 24 9.49 -13.06 22.31
C LYS A 24 9.35 -13.27 20.80
N MET A 25 9.94 -12.40 19.99
CA MET A 25 9.91 -12.51 18.55
C MET A 25 10.91 -13.55 18.04
N THR A 26 10.52 -14.29 17.00
CA THR A 26 11.44 -15.18 16.27
C THR A 26 12.49 -14.38 15.51
N SER A 27 13.52 -15.04 15.02
CA SER A 27 14.55 -14.40 14.18
C SER A 27 13.97 -13.86 12.88
N GLU A 28 13.03 -14.60 12.29
CA GLU A 28 12.32 -14.22 11.06
C GLU A 28 11.45 -12.98 11.27
N GLU A 29 10.69 -12.92 12.38
CA GLU A 29 9.89 -11.75 12.74
C GLU A 29 10.75 -10.51 12.99
N LYS A 30 11.91 -10.67 13.63
CA LYS A 30 12.86 -9.56 13.84
C LYS A 30 13.42 -9.01 12.54
N GLU A 31 13.75 -9.89 11.58
CA GLU A 31 14.22 -9.46 10.26
C GLU A 31 13.11 -8.79 9.46
N GLU A 32 11.87 -9.28 9.56
CA GLU A 32 10.71 -8.63 8.95
C GLU A 32 10.48 -7.24 9.53
N VAL A 33 10.51 -7.08 10.85
CA VAL A 33 10.40 -5.78 11.53
C VAL A 33 11.47 -4.80 11.06
N LYS A 34 12.72 -5.27 10.92
CA LYS A 34 13.82 -4.43 10.43
C LYS A 34 13.52 -3.89 9.02
N LYS A 35 13.09 -4.74 8.10
CA LYS A 35 12.70 -4.34 6.74
C LYS A 35 11.53 -3.35 6.75
N GLN A 36 10.54 -3.59 7.59
CA GLN A 36 9.39 -2.69 7.73
C GLN A 36 9.80 -1.31 8.25
N VAL A 37 10.72 -1.24 9.21
CA VAL A 37 11.25 0.03 9.73
C VAL A 37 12.08 0.76 8.67
N GLU A 38 12.91 0.06 7.92
CA GLU A 38 13.67 0.63 6.81
C GLU A 38 12.73 1.21 5.75
N PHE A 39 11.76 0.45 5.30
CA PHE A 39 10.75 0.91 4.35
C PHE A 39 9.96 2.12 4.86
N TYR A 40 9.51 2.10 6.13
CA TYR A 40 8.80 3.24 6.70
C TYR A 40 9.65 4.52 6.72
N LYS A 41 10.94 4.42 7.00
CA LYS A 41 11.84 5.58 6.94
C LYS A 41 11.90 6.22 5.55
N GLU A 42 11.75 5.44 4.49
CA GLU A 42 11.70 5.94 3.11
C GLU A 42 10.39 6.65 2.78
N ILE A 43 9.26 6.13 3.28
CA ILE A 43 7.92 6.61 2.92
C ILE A 43 7.32 7.60 3.93
N ARG A 44 7.84 7.71 5.15
CA ARG A 44 7.24 8.48 6.25
C ARG A 44 6.94 9.94 5.91
N GLN A 45 7.78 10.59 5.11
CA GLN A 45 7.55 11.97 4.67
C GLN A 45 6.27 12.09 3.83
N ILE A 46 6.02 11.10 2.97
CA ILE A 46 4.83 11.05 2.13
C ILE A 46 3.61 10.72 2.99
N CYS A 47 3.70 9.75 3.89
CA CYS A 47 2.59 9.34 4.75
C CYS A 47 2.18 10.44 5.75
N GLN A 48 3.13 11.24 6.26
CA GLN A 48 2.85 12.27 7.25
C GLN A 48 2.48 13.63 6.65
N PHE A 49 3.03 13.99 5.50
CA PHE A 49 2.90 15.33 4.92
C PHE A 49 2.31 15.36 3.51
N GLY A 50 2.11 14.21 2.87
CA GLY A 50 1.45 14.09 1.58
C GLY A 50 -0.05 14.29 1.66
N ASP A 51 -0.71 14.27 0.51
CA ASP A 51 -2.17 14.30 0.41
C ASP A 51 -2.73 12.88 0.51
N LEU A 52 -3.69 12.68 1.41
CA LEU A 52 -4.38 11.41 1.59
C LEU A 52 -5.58 11.29 0.64
N TYR A 53 -5.60 10.23 -0.14
CA TYR A 53 -6.74 9.84 -0.96
C TYR A 53 -7.31 8.51 -0.47
N ARG A 54 -8.56 8.49 -0.01
CA ARG A 54 -9.29 7.26 0.27
C ARG A 54 -9.82 6.70 -1.05
N LEU A 55 -9.34 5.53 -1.44
CA LEU A 55 -9.65 4.90 -2.73
C LEU A 55 -10.78 3.89 -2.62
N LYS A 56 -10.85 3.15 -1.53
CA LYS A 56 -11.91 2.21 -1.19
C LYS A 56 -12.25 2.28 0.29
N ASN A 57 -13.53 2.08 0.60
CA ASN A 57 -14.05 2.11 1.94
C ASN A 57 -14.48 0.71 2.39
N THR A 58 -14.05 0.29 3.57
CA THR A 58 -14.40 -1.00 4.18
C THR A 58 -15.89 -1.19 4.43
N PHE A 59 -16.67 -0.11 4.51
CA PHE A 59 -18.13 -0.19 4.69
C PHE A 59 -18.89 -0.55 3.39
N ASP A 60 -18.24 -0.40 2.24
CA ASP A 60 -18.83 -0.65 0.93
C ASP A 60 -18.44 -2.02 0.34
N GLY A 61 -17.66 -2.81 1.06
CA GLY A 61 -17.19 -4.12 0.59
C GLY A 61 -16.15 -4.78 1.50
N ASN A 62 -15.47 -5.77 0.97
CA ASN A 62 -14.47 -6.57 1.69
C ASN A 62 -13.04 -6.08 1.47
N ASP A 63 -12.86 -4.83 1.08
CA ASP A 63 -11.54 -4.26 0.87
C ASP A 63 -11.50 -2.77 1.24
N ALA A 64 -10.33 -2.35 1.69
CA ALA A 64 -10.01 -0.94 1.90
C ALA A 64 -8.76 -0.58 1.12
N ALA A 65 -8.67 0.66 0.68
CA ALA A 65 -7.47 1.16 0.03
C ALA A 65 -7.35 2.67 0.21
N TRP A 66 -6.12 3.12 0.35
CA TRP A 66 -5.79 4.53 0.41
C TRP A 66 -4.44 4.78 -0.25
N MET A 67 -4.18 6.03 -0.55
CA MET A 67 -2.93 6.47 -1.13
C MET A 67 -2.49 7.78 -0.48
N HIS A 68 -1.23 7.87 -0.12
CA HIS A 68 -0.56 9.11 0.20
C HIS A 68 0.26 9.55 -1.02
N LEU A 69 0.07 10.79 -1.44
CA LEU A 69 0.76 11.37 -2.60
C LEU A 69 1.56 12.59 -2.15
N SER A 70 2.83 12.68 -2.55
CA SER A 70 3.65 13.86 -2.30
C SER A 70 3.03 15.12 -2.90
N LYS A 71 3.29 16.29 -2.30
CA LYS A 71 2.71 17.57 -2.73
C LYS A 71 3.04 17.93 -4.18
N ASP A 72 4.21 17.53 -4.64
CA ASP A 72 4.67 17.70 -6.03
C ASP A 72 4.22 16.58 -6.98
N LYS A 73 3.45 15.61 -6.46
CA LYS A 73 2.94 14.44 -7.17
C LYS A 73 4.01 13.54 -7.79
N SER A 74 5.24 13.64 -7.32
CA SER A 74 6.36 12.86 -7.84
C SER A 74 6.42 11.45 -7.27
N LYS A 75 5.88 11.24 -6.06
CA LYS A 75 5.90 9.96 -5.36
C LYS A 75 4.59 9.69 -4.64
N GLY A 76 4.16 8.44 -4.65
CA GLY A 76 2.98 8.00 -3.91
C GLY A 76 3.17 6.65 -3.25
N VAL A 77 2.45 6.43 -2.16
CA VAL A 77 2.38 5.15 -1.44
C VAL A 77 0.94 4.69 -1.43
N ILE A 78 0.68 3.52 -1.98
CA ILE A 78 -0.66 2.94 -2.11
C ILE A 78 -0.74 1.73 -1.18
N THR A 79 -1.74 1.68 -0.31
CA THR A 79 -2.03 0.55 0.56
C THR A 79 -3.38 -0.03 0.22
N TYR A 80 -3.42 -1.35 0.06
CA TYR A 80 -4.63 -2.13 -0.15
C TYR A 80 -4.72 -3.22 0.91
N VAL A 81 -5.88 -3.39 1.52
CA VAL A 81 -6.15 -4.38 2.56
C VAL A 81 -7.42 -5.13 2.22
N LYS A 82 -7.36 -6.47 2.33
CA LYS A 82 -8.49 -7.37 2.19
C LYS A 82 -8.65 -8.18 3.49
N PRO A 83 -9.68 -7.91 4.33
CA PRO A 83 -9.90 -8.60 5.58
C PRO A 83 -10.23 -10.09 5.44
N TYR A 84 -11.12 -10.44 4.51
CA TYR A 84 -11.60 -11.83 4.37
C TYR A 84 -11.23 -12.41 3.01
N GLY A 85 -10.90 -13.71 3.01
CA GLY A 85 -10.74 -14.49 1.80
C GLY A 85 -12.03 -14.54 0.99
N GLU A 86 -11.93 -14.50 -0.31
CA GLU A 86 -13.04 -14.64 -1.25
C GLU A 86 -12.76 -15.80 -2.19
N VAL A 87 -13.79 -16.53 -2.57
CA VAL A 87 -13.69 -17.63 -3.53
C VAL A 87 -13.97 -17.11 -4.93
N ASN A 88 -13.26 -17.61 -5.93
CA ASN A 88 -13.44 -17.23 -7.34
C ASN A 88 -13.34 -15.73 -7.61
N VAL A 89 -12.34 -15.09 -7.04
CA VAL A 89 -12.13 -13.64 -7.20
C VAL A 89 -11.70 -13.33 -8.64
N LEU A 90 -12.44 -12.46 -9.29
CA LEU A 90 -12.03 -11.90 -10.58
C LEU A 90 -10.84 -10.93 -10.37
N PRO A 91 -9.97 -10.80 -11.38
CA PRO A 91 -8.89 -9.81 -11.33
C PRO A 91 -9.42 -8.42 -11.01
N LYS A 92 -8.91 -7.81 -9.94
CA LYS A 92 -9.33 -6.48 -9.50
C LYS A 92 -8.29 -5.43 -9.87
N ARG A 93 -8.76 -4.25 -10.22
CA ARG A 93 -7.92 -3.05 -10.41
C ARG A 93 -8.33 -1.95 -9.44
N LEU A 94 -7.35 -1.23 -8.94
CA LEU A 94 -7.51 -0.13 -8.01
C LEU A 94 -7.27 1.19 -8.74
N LYS A 95 -8.32 1.98 -8.93
CA LYS A 95 -8.21 3.32 -9.52
C LYS A 95 -7.56 4.26 -8.52
N LEU A 96 -6.46 4.89 -8.93
CA LEU A 96 -5.77 5.90 -8.15
C LEU A 96 -6.39 7.28 -8.35
N ARG A 97 -5.99 8.26 -7.55
CA ARG A 97 -6.51 9.63 -7.62
C ARG A 97 -5.38 10.65 -7.46
N GLY A 98 -5.61 11.84 -7.95
CA GLY A 98 -4.73 12.99 -7.73
C GLY A 98 -3.44 13.03 -8.53
N LEU A 99 -3.16 12.01 -9.35
CA LEU A 99 -1.98 11.96 -10.21
C LEU A 99 -2.02 13.01 -11.32
N GLU A 100 -0.87 13.34 -11.87
CA GLU A 100 -0.79 14.13 -13.10
C GLU A 100 -1.15 13.24 -14.30
N LYS A 101 -2.19 13.64 -15.01
CA LYS A 101 -2.76 12.86 -16.12
C LYS A 101 -1.73 12.54 -17.22
N GLU A 102 -0.92 13.52 -17.57
CA GLU A 102 0.06 13.42 -18.67
C GLU A 102 1.42 12.87 -18.23
N ALA A 103 1.59 12.60 -16.93
CA ALA A 103 2.85 12.07 -16.39
C ALA A 103 2.92 10.55 -16.52
N ILE A 104 4.14 10.05 -16.51
CA ILE A 104 4.44 8.62 -16.48
C ILE A 104 4.91 8.25 -15.07
N TYR A 105 4.37 7.16 -14.54
CA TYR A 105 4.69 6.64 -13.23
C TYR A 105 5.21 5.21 -13.31
N LYS A 106 6.24 4.94 -12.54
CA LYS A 106 6.78 3.59 -12.33
C LYS A 106 6.32 3.04 -10.99
N VAL A 107 5.83 1.81 -10.98
CA VAL A 107 5.58 1.04 -9.76
C VAL A 107 6.90 0.38 -9.35
N VAL A 108 7.42 0.75 -8.19
CA VAL A 108 8.78 0.36 -7.77
C VAL A 108 8.90 -1.15 -7.57
N GLU A 109 7.91 -1.78 -6.95
CA GLU A 109 7.92 -3.19 -6.57
C GLU A 109 7.84 -4.14 -7.77
N THR A 110 7.17 -3.73 -8.86
CA THR A 110 6.99 -4.55 -10.07
C THR A 110 7.81 -4.09 -11.26
N ASN A 111 8.40 -2.91 -11.20
CA ASN A 111 9.05 -2.20 -12.33
C ASN A 111 8.12 -1.89 -13.52
N GLU A 112 6.82 -2.04 -13.35
CA GLU A 112 5.83 -1.69 -14.37
C GLU A 112 5.68 -0.18 -14.50
N VAL A 113 5.39 0.27 -15.72
CA VAL A 113 5.26 1.69 -16.05
C VAL A 113 3.87 1.95 -16.59
N TYR A 114 3.22 3.01 -16.11
CA TYR A 114 1.85 3.39 -16.44
C TYR A 114 1.75 4.89 -16.71
N GLY A 115 0.80 5.28 -17.55
CA GLY A 115 0.34 6.67 -17.61
C GLY A 115 -0.43 7.07 -16.35
N GLY A 116 -0.34 8.33 -15.95
CA GLY A 116 -1.14 8.84 -14.83
C GLY A 116 -2.64 8.71 -15.08
N ASP A 117 -3.08 8.94 -16.32
CA ASP A 117 -4.46 8.71 -16.75
C ASP A 117 -4.83 7.22 -16.68
N GLU A 118 -3.94 6.31 -17.08
CA GLU A 118 -4.17 4.87 -17.00
C GLU A 118 -4.38 4.44 -15.54
N LEU A 119 -3.52 4.87 -14.61
CA LEU A 119 -3.68 4.56 -13.19
C LEU A 119 -4.96 5.13 -12.58
N MET A 120 -5.42 6.29 -13.06
CA MET A 120 -6.64 6.91 -12.54
C MET A 120 -7.93 6.33 -13.15
N TYR A 121 -7.95 5.96 -14.42
CA TYR A 121 -9.17 5.55 -15.12
C TYR A 121 -9.31 4.04 -15.30
N VAL A 122 -8.22 3.33 -15.52
CA VAL A 122 -8.18 1.86 -15.61
C VAL A 122 -7.81 1.25 -14.26
N GLY A 123 -6.76 1.75 -13.64
CA GLY A 123 -6.31 1.38 -12.30
C GLY A 123 -5.12 0.42 -12.28
N LEU A 124 -4.47 0.39 -11.12
CA LEU A 124 -3.38 -0.51 -10.79
C LEU A 124 -3.89 -1.94 -10.61
N TYR A 125 -3.24 -2.92 -11.20
CA TYR A 125 -3.59 -4.33 -11.01
C TYR A 125 -3.20 -4.79 -9.59
N ILE A 126 -4.18 -5.27 -8.83
CA ILE A 126 -3.97 -5.68 -7.44
C ILE A 126 -3.25 -7.05 -7.35
N GLY A 127 -3.48 -7.92 -8.33
CA GLY A 127 -3.03 -9.29 -8.28
C GLY A 127 -3.90 -10.18 -7.39
N GLU A 128 -3.51 -11.43 -7.25
CA GLU A 128 -4.21 -12.38 -6.42
C GLU A 128 -3.78 -12.27 -4.96
N LEU A 129 -4.74 -12.23 -4.05
CA LEU A 129 -4.54 -12.24 -2.60
C LEU A 129 -5.35 -13.39 -2.01
N LEU A 130 -4.66 -14.45 -1.64
CA LEU A 130 -5.28 -15.67 -1.08
C LEU A 130 -5.39 -15.59 0.44
N GLY A 131 -6.53 -16.06 0.97
CA GLY A 131 -6.77 -16.13 2.41
C GLY A 131 -7.24 -14.81 3.03
N ASP A 132 -7.32 -14.83 4.37
CA ASP A 132 -7.77 -13.71 5.18
C ASP A 132 -6.63 -12.74 5.53
N TYR A 133 -7.00 -11.51 5.87
CA TYR A 133 -6.09 -10.45 6.38
C TYR A 133 -4.89 -10.20 5.48
N GLN A 134 -5.12 -10.14 4.18
CA GLN A 134 -4.09 -9.88 3.18
C GLN A 134 -3.93 -8.38 2.92
N SER A 135 -2.72 -7.97 2.59
CA SER A 135 -2.42 -6.60 2.20
C SER A 135 -1.39 -6.52 1.09
N ARG A 136 -1.38 -5.40 0.40
CA ARG A 136 -0.29 -5.00 -0.50
C ARG A 136 0.01 -3.52 -0.33
N VAL A 137 1.27 -3.19 -0.44
CA VAL A 137 1.74 -1.80 -0.48
C VAL A 137 2.56 -1.64 -1.75
N TRP A 138 2.31 -0.56 -2.48
CA TRP A 138 3.08 -0.17 -3.66
C TRP A 138 3.59 1.25 -3.50
N THR A 139 4.76 1.48 -4.04
CA THR A 139 5.33 2.81 -4.21
C THR A 139 5.32 3.17 -5.69
N ILE A 140 4.84 4.35 -6.04
CA ILE A 140 4.92 4.90 -7.39
C ILE A 140 5.85 6.09 -7.42
N GLU A 141 6.61 6.21 -8.50
CA GLU A 141 7.52 7.33 -8.76
C GLU A 141 7.30 7.87 -10.18
N LYS A 142 7.17 9.18 -10.30
CA LYS A 142 7.11 9.87 -11.60
C LYS A 142 8.49 9.83 -12.25
N ILE A 143 8.55 9.40 -13.51
CA ILE A 143 9.77 9.29 -14.32
C ILE A 143 9.72 10.20 -15.55
#